data_dad433457032abdd7a64d86d09ff6978
#
_entry.id   dad433457032abdd7a64d86d09ff6978
#
_cell.length_a   1.000
_cell.length_b   1.000
_cell.length_c   1.000
_cell.angle_alpha   90.00
_cell.angle_beta   90.00
_cell.angle_gamma   90.00
#
_symmetry.space_group_name_H-M   'P 1'
#
loop_
_entity.id
_entity.type
_entity.pdbx_description
1 polymer ?
#
loop_
_entity_poly.entity_id
_entity_poly.type
_entity_poly.pdbx_seq_one_letter_code
_entity_poly.pdbx_strand_id
1 'polypeptide(L)'
;KLLSDTSELDNKVIELQNKMEVISGLVDKMIKENTRTTQNQVEFNKRYDELSAQYESEKNDLDKTLEKRAYKQAQEIKMKAYLEEIKKADNYLPEWSNDVWMIMVDSAIVNRNKTITFKFTSGTEIIV
;
A
#
# COMPACT_ATOMS: atom_id res chain seq x y z
N LYS A 1 -1.42 -14.16 -10.12
CA LYS A 1 -2.07 -13.27 -10.09
C LYS A 1 -1.93 -12.71 -8.89
N LEU A 2 -1.44 -12.21 -8.23
CA LEU A 2 -1.35 -11.96 -7.50
C LEU A 2 -0.48 -11.30 -6.61
N LEU A 3 0.80 -11.41 -6.64
CA LEU A 3 1.82 -10.55 -6.05
C LEU A 3 1.79 -9.17 -6.66
N SER A 4 1.42 -9.12 -7.91
CA SER A 4 1.41 -7.90 -8.72
C SER A 4 0.08 -7.17 -8.74
N ASP A 5 -0.96 -7.71 -8.13
CA ASP A 5 -2.25 -7.03 -8.10
C ASP A 5 -2.20 -5.86 -7.12
N THR A 6 -1.93 -4.68 -7.67
CA THR A 6 -1.93 -3.41 -6.94
C THR A 6 -3.22 -2.62 -7.13
N SER A 7 -4.23 -3.20 -7.78
CA SER A 7 -5.45 -2.46 -8.14
C SER A 7 -6.18 -1.87 -6.94
N GLU A 8 -6.26 -2.58 -5.84
CA GLU A 8 -6.84 -2.04 -4.60
C GLU A 8 -6.03 -0.86 -4.06
N LEU A 9 -4.70 -0.96 -4.12
CA LEU A 9 -3.81 0.11 -3.68
C LEU A 9 -3.88 1.30 -4.62
N ASP A 10 -3.97 1.07 -5.93
CA ASP A 10 -4.14 2.14 -6.93
C ASP A 10 -5.46 2.89 -6.73
N ASN A 11 -6.55 2.17 -6.50
CA ASN A 11 -7.84 2.76 -6.18
C ASN A 11 -7.79 3.56 -4.87
N LYS A 12 -7.10 3.03 -3.86
CA LYS A 12 -6.91 3.73 -2.59
C LYS A 12 -6.09 5.02 -2.74
N VAL A 13 -5.05 5.00 -3.58
CA VAL A 13 -4.27 6.20 -3.91
C VAL A 13 -5.16 7.27 -4.53
N ILE A 14 -5.97 6.90 -5.53
CA ILE A 14 -6.90 7.83 -6.19
C ILE A 14 -7.91 8.40 -5.20
N GLU A 15 -8.50 7.56 -4.35
CA GLU A 15 -9.45 7.99 -3.31
C GLU A 15 -8.82 9.03 -2.37
N LEU A 16 -7.61 8.75 -1.87
CA LEU A 16 -6.91 9.63 -0.94
C LEU A 16 -6.51 10.95 -1.60
N GLN A 17 -6.03 10.91 -2.85
CA GLN A 17 -5.73 12.11 -3.62
C GLN A 17 -6.97 12.98 -3.84
N ASN A 18 -8.10 12.39 -4.17
CA ASN A 18 -9.38 13.11 -4.32
C ASN A 18 -9.82 13.75 -3.01
N LYS A 19 -9.69 13.07 -1.89
CA LYS A 19 -9.99 13.65 -0.57
C LYS A 19 -9.10 14.84 -0.24
N MET A 20 -7.80 14.72 -0.51
CA MET A 20 -6.86 15.82 -0.30
C MET A 20 -7.19 17.03 -1.17
N GLU A 21 -7.58 16.80 -2.43
CA GLU A 21 -8.00 17.88 -3.34
C GLU A 21 -9.27 18.59 -2.85
N VAL A 22 -10.25 17.84 -2.36
CA VAL A 22 -11.47 18.41 -1.77
C VAL A 22 -11.13 19.27 -0.54
N ILE A 23 -10.28 18.76 0.35
CA ILE A 23 -9.86 19.50 1.56
C ILE A 23 -9.14 20.79 1.17
N SER A 24 -8.21 20.72 0.21
CA SER A 24 -7.49 21.89 -0.32
C SER A 24 -8.45 22.93 -0.89
N GLY A 25 -9.45 22.49 -1.67
CA GLY A 25 -10.49 23.38 -2.20
C GLY A 25 -11.33 24.06 -1.12
N LEU A 26 -11.64 23.35 -0.03
CA LEU A 26 -12.35 23.92 1.12
C LEU A 26 -11.52 24.97 1.84
N VAL A 27 -10.22 24.72 2.01
CA VAL A 27 -9.30 25.70 2.61
C VAL A 27 -9.20 26.95 1.74
N ASP A 28 -9.03 26.80 0.44
CA ASP A 28 -8.97 27.92 -0.51
C ASP A 28 -10.24 28.77 -0.49
N LYS A 29 -11.38 28.11 -0.47
CA LYS A 29 -12.69 28.79 -0.37
C LYS A 29 -12.81 29.57 0.93
N MET A 30 -12.42 28.95 2.04
CA MET A 30 -12.48 29.58 3.37
C MET A 30 -11.57 30.80 3.46
N ILE A 31 -10.36 30.72 2.89
CA ILE A 31 -9.42 31.85 2.83
C ILE A 31 -10.02 33.01 2.00
N LYS A 32 -10.60 32.70 0.83
CA LYS A 32 -11.24 33.70 -0.04
C LYS A 32 -12.44 34.36 0.64
N GLU A 33 -13.25 33.62 1.36
CA GLU A 33 -14.38 34.14 2.12
C GLU A 33 -13.91 35.06 3.26
N ASN A 34 -12.85 34.68 3.98
CA ASN A 34 -12.28 35.47 5.06
C ASN A 34 -11.68 36.80 4.58
N THR A 35 -11.18 36.87 3.34
CA THR A 35 -10.70 38.12 2.75
C THR A 35 -11.82 39.05 2.30
N ARG A 36 -13.01 38.56 2.08
CA ARG A 36 -14.18 39.33 1.60
C ARG A 36 -15.06 39.84 2.72
N THR A 37 -15.17 39.09 3.80
CA THR A 37 -16.03 39.39 4.94
C THR A 37 -15.25 39.24 6.24
N THR A 38 -15.42 40.20 7.17
CA THR A 38 -14.84 40.06 8.50
C THR A 38 -15.49 38.89 9.23
N GLN A 39 -14.78 37.79 9.31
CA GLN A 39 -15.23 36.59 10.03
C GLN A 39 -14.67 36.58 11.45
N ASN A 40 -15.32 35.79 12.34
CA ASN A 40 -14.77 35.50 13.66
C ASN A 40 -13.45 34.73 13.49
N GLN A 41 -12.36 35.37 13.88
CA GLN A 41 -11.02 34.82 13.69
C GLN A 41 -10.80 33.52 14.49
N VAL A 42 -11.43 33.39 15.63
CA VAL A 42 -11.33 32.17 16.46
C VAL A 42 -11.98 30.99 15.74
N GLU A 43 -13.16 31.19 15.17
CA GLU A 43 -13.85 30.15 14.41
C GLU A 43 -13.12 29.81 13.11
N PHE A 44 -12.60 30.81 12.42
CA PHE A 44 -11.77 30.61 11.23
C PHE A 44 -10.55 29.75 11.54
N ASN A 45 -9.78 30.08 12.58
CA ASN A 45 -8.60 29.34 12.98
C ASN A 45 -8.94 27.90 13.34
N LYS A 46 -10.02 27.69 14.09
CA LYS A 46 -10.47 26.36 14.46
C LYS A 46 -10.78 25.48 13.23
N ARG A 47 -11.54 26.01 12.27
CA ARG A 47 -11.87 25.30 11.03
C ARG A 47 -10.63 25.04 10.17
N TYR A 48 -9.72 26.01 10.13
CA TYR A 48 -8.45 25.85 9.41
C TYR A 48 -7.61 24.73 10.02
N ASP A 49 -7.49 24.68 11.33
CA ASP A 49 -6.74 23.64 12.04
C ASP A 49 -7.37 22.26 11.84
N GLU A 50 -8.69 22.17 11.89
CA GLU A 50 -9.42 20.92 11.62
C GLU A 50 -9.17 20.40 10.20
N LEU A 51 -9.25 21.27 9.19
CA LEU A 51 -9.00 20.89 7.79
C LEU A 51 -7.53 20.55 7.57
N SER A 52 -6.61 21.26 8.20
CA SER A 52 -5.18 20.96 8.13
C SER A 52 -4.86 19.58 8.74
N ALA A 53 -5.47 19.27 9.88
CA ALA A 53 -5.29 17.96 10.52
C ALA A 53 -5.86 16.82 9.64
N GLN A 54 -7.01 17.03 9.00
CA GLN A 54 -7.57 16.08 8.06
C GLN A 54 -6.65 15.87 6.86
N TYR A 55 -6.13 16.95 6.28
CA TYR A 55 -5.20 16.88 5.16
C TYR A 55 -3.94 16.07 5.51
N GLU A 56 -3.33 16.34 6.65
CA GLU A 56 -2.15 15.60 7.12
C GLU A 56 -2.45 14.11 7.37
N SER A 57 -3.62 13.80 7.90
CA SER A 57 -4.06 12.41 8.08
C SER A 57 -4.20 11.67 6.73
N GLU A 58 -4.86 12.27 5.76
CA GLU A 58 -5.02 11.67 4.41
C GLU A 58 -3.67 11.56 3.70
N LYS A 59 -2.79 12.53 3.87
CA LYS A 59 -1.43 12.50 3.33
C LYS A 59 -0.61 11.35 3.92
N ASN A 60 -0.65 11.16 5.24
CA ASN A 60 0.03 10.04 5.89
C ASN A 60 -0.48 8.69 5.38
N ASP A 61 -1.79 8.54 5.20
CA ASP A 61 -2.38 7.33 4.64
C ASP A 61 -1.98 7.12 3.18
N LEU A 62 -1.88 8.19 2.40
CA LEU A 62 -1.37 8.15 1.03
C LEU A 62 0.08 7.66 1.00
N ASP A 63 0.95 8.22 1.82
CA ASP A 63 2.36 7.84 1.89
C ASP A 63 2.53 6.36 2.24
N LYS A 64 1.80 5.87 3.24
CA LYS A 64 1.78 4.45 3.62
C LYS A 64 1.25 3.55 2.50
N THR A 65 0.25 4.00 1.77
CA THR A 65 -0.32 3.25 0.64
C THR A 65 0.68 3.17 -0.52
N LEU A 66 1.37 4.28 -0.81
CA LEU A 66 2.43 4.32 -1.82
C LEU A 66 3.61 3.41 -1.46
N GLU A 67 4.03 3.38 -0.20
CA GLU A 67 5.06 2.47 0.29
C GLU A 67 4.67 1.00 0.09
N LYS A 68 3.44 0.64 0.46
CA LYS A 68 2.92 -0.72 0.26
C LYS A 68 2.88 -1.10 -1.22
N ARG A 69 2.46 -0.17 -2.08
CA ARG A 69 2.44 -0.38 -3.54
C ARG A 69 3.85 -0.60 -4.08
N ALA A 70 4.80 0.25 -3.70
CA ALA A 70 6.18 0.13 -4.12
C ALA A 70 6.81 -1.20 -3.65
N TYR A 71 6.51 -1.63 -2.43
CA TYR A 71 6.96 -2.91 -1.92
C TYR A 71 6.43 -4.08 -2.76
N LYS A 72 5.13 -4.10 -3.05
CA LYS A 72 4.53 -5.14 -3.91
C LYS A 72 5.15 -5.17 -5.30
N GLN A 73 5.34 -4.01 -5.91
CA GLN A 73 5.97 -3.91 -7.23
C GLN A 73 7.43 -4.42 -7.22
N ALA A 74 8.19 -4.10 -6.18
CA ALA A 74 9.55 -4.62 -6.02
C ALA A 74 9.57 -6.15 -5.86
N GLN A 75 8.64 -6.72 -5.12
CA GLN A 75 8.49 -8.17 -4.99
C GLN A 75 8.14 -8.84 -6.33
N GLU A 76 7.28 -8.22 -7.11
CA GLU A 76 6.95 -8.71 -8.46
C GLU A 76 8.17 -8.76 -9.37
N ILE A 77 8.98 -7.71 -9.38
CA ILE A 77 10.21 -7.63 -10.19
C ILE A 77 11.16 -8.78 -9.80
N LYS A 78 11.38 -8.99 -8.50
CA LYS A 78 12.23 -10.07 -8.00
C LYS A 78 11.70 -11.44 -8.40
N MET A 79 10.39 -11.65 -8.28
CA MET A 79 9.75 -12.91 -8.66
C MET A 79 9.89 -13.20 -10.15
N LYS A 80 9.67 -12.19 -11.00
CA LYS A 80 9.83 -12.33 -12.45
C LYS A 80 11.27 -12.68 -12.82
N ALA A 81 12.25 -12.00 -12.21
CA ALA A 81 13.66 -12.29 -12.42
C ALA A 81 14.00 -13.74 -12.03
N TYR A 82 13.48 -14.20 -10.91
CA TYR A 82 13.67 -15.59 -10.45
C TYR A 82 13.04 -16.60 -11.41
N LEU A 83 11.82 -16.35 -11.88
CA LEU A 83 11.15 -17.22 -12.86
C LEU A 83 11.90 -17.27 -14.19
N GLU A 84 12.48 -16.17 -14.64
CA GLU A 84 13.34 -16.16 -15.83
C GLU A 84 14.61 -17.02 -15.64
N GLU A 85 15.21 -16.96 -14.46
CA GLU A 85 16.36 -17.82 -14.12
C GLU A 85 15.97 -19.31 -14.15
N ILE A 86 14.83 -19.66 -13.59
CA ILE A 86 14.31 -21.04 -13.63
C ILE A 86 14.08 -21.51 -15.07
N LYS A 87 13.49 -20.67 -15.92
CA LYS A 87 13.26 -21.01 -17.33
C LYS A 87 14.54 -21.22 -18.11
N LYS A 88 15.60 -20.47 -17.80
CA LYS A 88 16.91 -20.61 -18.44
C LYS A 88 17.65 -21.87 -18.01
N ALA A 89 17.36 -22.37 -16.82
CA ALA A 89 18.08 -23.48 -16.22
C ALA A 89 17.67 -24.86 -16.73
N ASP A 90 16.79 -24.96 -17.70
CA ASP A 90 16.45 -26.19 -18.45
C ASP A 90 16.24 -27.43 -17.54
N ASN A 91 15.21 -27.44 -16.73
CA ASN A 91 14.87 -28.49 -15.77
C ASN A 91 15.78 -28.61 -14.54
N TYR A 92 16.71 -27.70 -14.36
CA TYR A 92 17.50 -27.62 -13.13
C TYR A 92 16.69 -26.91 -12.03
N LEU A 93 16.51 -27.58 -10.90
CA LEU A 93 15.92 -26.94 -9.71
C LEU A 93 16.99 -26.10 -9.02
N PRO A 94 16.89 -24.78 -9.04
CA PRO A 94 17.86 -23.94 -8.35
C PRO A 94 17.79 -24.17 -6.84
N GLU A 95 18.92 -24.01 -6.18
CA GLU A 95 18.95 -24.03 -4.72
C GLU A 95 18.03 -22.94 -4.16
N TRP A 96 17.25 -23.28 -3.16
CA TRP A 96 16.43 -22.33 -2.45
C TRP A 96 17.33 -21.35 -1.68
N SER A 97 17.26 -20.08 -2.04
CA SER A 97 17.88 -19.03 -1.24
C SER A 97 16.87 -18.47 -0.22
N ASN A 98 17.38 -17.92 0.87
CA ASN A 98 16.54 -17.24 1.85
C ASN A 98 15.73 -16.10 1.21
N ASP A 99 16.30 -15.41 0.24
CA ASP A 99 15.61 -14.31 -0.46
C ASP A 99 14.39 -14.81 -1.24
N VAL A 100 14.51 -15.93 -1.95
CA VAL A 100 13.41 -16.55 -2.68
C VAL A 100 12.33 -17.03 -1.71
N TRP A 101 12.74 -17.68 -0.63
CA TRP A 101 11.84 -18.13 0.42
C TRP A 101 11.03 -16.98 1.00
N MET A 102 11.67 -15.88 1.36
CA MET A 102 11.02 -14.70 1.91
C MET A 102 10.05 -14.02 0.93
N ILE A 103 10.33 -14.12 -0.37
CA ILE A 103 9.45 -13.58 -1.41
C ILE A 103 8.20 -14.46 -1.62
N MET A 104 8.39 -15.76 -1.61
CA MET A 104 7.33 -16.71 -1.95
C MET A 104 6.42 -17.08 -0.79
N VAL A 105 6.96 -17.11 0.43
CA VAL A 105 6.24 -17.55 1.62
C VAL A 105 5.81 -16.36 2.45
N ASP A 106 4.50 -16.17 2.59
CA ASP A 106 3.91 -15.13 3.42
C ASP A 106 3.91 -15.54 4.90
N SER A 107 3.49 -16.78 5.18
CA SER A 107 3.45 -17.30 6.54
C SER A 107 3.56 -18.83 6.58
N ALA A 108 4.00 -19.34 7.71
CA ALA A 108 3.97 -20.76 8.04
C ALA A 108 3.23 -20.94 9.36
N ILE A 109 2.21 -21.80 9.35
CA ILE A 109 1.38 -22.06 10.52
C ILE A 109 1.55 -23.52 10.95
N VAL A 110 1.96 -23.72 12.20
CA VAL A 110 2.03 -25.06 12.79
C VAL A 110 0.65 -25.45 13.34
N ASN A 111 0.07 -26.46 12.76
CA ASN A 111 -1.25 -26.95 13.14
C ASN A 111 -1.15 -27.93 14.33
N ARG A 112 -2.26 -28.08 15.08
CA ARG A 112 -2.31 -29.00 16.24
C ARG A 112 -2.11 -30.47 15.87
N ASN A 113 -2.39 -30.83 14.63
CA ASN A 113 -2.20 -32.19 14.09
C ASN A 113 -0.76 -32.48 13.61
N LYS A 114 0.19 -31.65 13.99
CA LYS A 114 1.61 -31.71 13.59
C LYS A 114 1.89 -31.48 12.09
N THR A 115 0.94 -30.90 11.37
CA THR A 115 1.17 -30.45 10.00
C THR A 115 1.59 -28.99 9.99
N ILE A 116 2.29 -28.56 8.92
CA ILE A 116 2.66 -27.18 8.70
C ILE A 116 1.95 -26.68 7.45
N THR A 117 1.22 -25.59 7.55
CA THR A 117 0.60 -24.93 6.40
C THR A 117 1.48 -23.77 5.98
N PHE A 118 2.04 -23.85 4.76
CA PHE A 118 2.76 -22.73 4.15
C PHE A 118 1.80 -21.93 3.29
N LYS A 119 1.66 -20.67 3.62
CA LYS A 119 0.87 -19.72 2.84
C LYS A 119 1.80 -18.88 1.98
N PHE A 120 1.65 -18.99 0.68
CA PHE A 120 2.45 -18.22 -0.29
C PHE A 120 1.81 -16.85 -0.54
N THR A 121 2.65 -15.91 -0.91
CA THR A 121 2.21 -14.56 -1.28
C THR A 121 1.28 -14.54 -2.49
N SER A 122 1.29 -15.58 -3.30
CA SER A 122 0.32 -15.80 -4.39
C SER A 122 -1.09 -16.17 -3.91
N GLY A 123 -1.28 -16.45 -2.62
CA GLY A 123 -2.53 -16.98 -2.07
C GLY A 123 -2.61 -18.51 -2.03
N THR A 124 -1.64 -19.21 -2.62
CA THR A 124 -1.58 -20.68 -2.59
C THR A 124 -1.20 -21.15 -1.17
N GLU A 125 -1.82 -22.24 -0.72
CA GLU A 125 -1.51 -22.91 0.54
C GLU A 125 -1.03 -24.33 0.28
N ILE A 126 0.05 -24.73 0.94
CA ILE A 126 0.57 -26.10 0.91
C ILE A 126 0.67 -26.61 2.34
N ILE A 127 0.10 -27.79 2.57
CA ILE A 127 0.12 -28.48 3.86
C ILE A 127 1.12 -29.64 3.79
N VAL A 128 2.07 -29.64 4.71
CA VAL A 128 3.09 -30.70 4.81
C VAL A 128 3.01 -31.40 6.16
#